data_dc893447fc1b4204f787bb815e276797
#
_entry.id   dc893447fc1b4204f787bb815e276797
#
_cell.length_a   1.000
_cell.length_b   1.000
_cell.length_c   1.000
_cell.angle_alpha   90.00
_cell.angle_beta   90.00
_cell.angle_gamma   90.00
#
_symmetry.space_group_name_H-M   'P 1'
#
loop_
_entity.id
_entity.type
_entity.pdbx_description
1 polymer ?
#
loop_
_entity_poly.entity_id
_entity_poly.type
_entity_poly.pdbx_seq_one_letter_code
_entity_poly.pdbx_strand_id
1 'polypeptide(L)'
;SKIKNMLSQGEKVLFVSTPCQVEALKNFITKPSENLFTIDLVCLGGPGQKLFDIYIEETEKTHKNKIKEYSFRNKEPLKGRINTRSAKITFENGKEIITDAKKDPFLRAYYSRLFFRKSCLKCPFANLNRPGDITLGDGWGAEKTDNRLNPETGVSLIIINSDKGEKLLERIYKEGNMELFPISESEATAGNSALLHPTPRHRNREKFFENLKKGFYPSVKKYSKSPFFKRLYTKATRIIRKK
;
A
#
# COMPACT_ATOMS: atom_id res chain seq x y z
N SER A 1 -25.48 -2.37 -7.20
CA SER A 1 -24.07 -2.71 -7.54
C SER A 1 -23.96 -4.20 -7.86
N LYS A 2 -22.92 -4.61 -8.59
CA LYS A 2 -22.67 -6.02 -8.95
C LYS A 2 -22.67 -6.93 -7.69
N ILE A 3 -21.96 -6.53 -6.65
CA ILE A 3 -21.91 -7.31 -5.38
C ILE A 3 -23.31 -7.53 -4.79
N LYS A 4 -24.14 -6.47 -4.70
CA LYS A 4 -25.49 -6.60 -4.16
C LYS A 4 -26.35 -7.59 -4.96
N ASN A 5 -26.19 -7.58 -6.28
CA ASN A 5 -26.88 -8.53 -7.16
C ASN A 5 -26.41 -9.97 -6.94
N MET A 6 -25.11 -10.22 -6.90
CA MET A 6 -24.54 -11.54 -6.62
C MET A 6 -25.02 -12.10 -5.27
N LEU A 7 -24.98 -11.27 -4.22
CA LEU A 7 -25.45 -11.68 -2.89
C LEU A 7 -26.98 -11.98 -2.88
N SER A 8 -27.78 -11.22 -3.64
CA SER A 8 -29.23 -11.50 -3.74
C SER A 8 -29.55 -12.80 -4.48
N GLN A 9 -28.61 -13.30 -5.30
CA GLN A 9 -28.68 -14.59 -5.99
C GLN A 9 -28.11 -15.75 -5.15
N GLY A 10 -27.69 -15.47 -3.89
CA GLY A 10 -27.11 -16.48 -2.99
C GLY A 10 -25.64 -16.79 -3.25
N GLU A 11 -24.98 -16.05 -4.15
CA GLU A 11 -23.57 -16.27 -4.45
C GLU A 11 -22.65 -15.86 -3.29
N LYS A 12 -21.55 -16.61 -3.12
CA LYS A 12 -20.49 -16.24 -2.17
C LYS A 12 -19.56 -15.21 -2.79
N VAL A 13 -19.33 -14.12 -2.08
CA VAL A 13 -18.49 -13.00 -2.53
C VAL A 13 -17.36 -12.78 -1.55
N LEU A 14 -16.13 -12.78 -2.04
CA LEU A 14 -14.96 -12.29 -1.32
C LEU A 14 -14.61 -10.89 -1.82
N PHE A 15 -14.65 -9.91 -0.91
CA PHE A 15 -14.27 -8.53 -1.19
C PHE A 15 -12.98 -8.16 -0.47
N VAL A 16 -11.93 -7.90 -1.26
CA VAL A 16 -10.62 -7.49 -0.74
C VAL A 16 -10.35 -6.04 -1.12
N SER A 17 -10.14 -5.18 -0.11
CA SER A 17 -9.90 -3.75 -0.38
C SER A 17 -9.25 -3.03 0.81
N THR A 18 -9.11 -1.69 0.69
CA THR A 18 -8.71 -0.87 1.84
C THR A 18 -9.82 -0.83 2.90
N PRO A 19 -9.51 -0.61 4.19
CA PRO A 19 -10.51 -0.67 5.26
C PRO A 19 -11.67 0.31 5.06
N CYS A 20 -11.40 1.51 4.58
CA CYS A 20 -12.46 2.49 4.29
C CYS A 20 -13.42 2.04 3.16
N GLN A 21 -12.94 1.23 2.22
CA GLN A 21 -13.79 0.67 1.16
C GLN A 21 -14.56 -0.56 1.64
N VAL A 22 -13.97 -1.37 2.50
CA VAL A 22 -14.67 -2.49 3.16
C VAL A 22 -15.82 -1.97 4.01
N GLU A 23 -15.58 -0.95 4.84
CA GLU A 23 -16.61 -0.31 5.65
C GLU A 23 -17.71 0.32 4.79
N ALA A 24 -17.32 1.03 3.73
CA ALA A 24 -18.28 1.61 2.79
C ALA A 24 -19.15 0.54 2.11
N LEU A 25 -18.60 -0.63 1.77
CA LEU A 25 -19.37 -1.74 1.23
C LEU A 25 -20.35 -2.28 2.26
N LYS A 26 -19.90 -2.52 3.49
CA LYS A 26 -20.78 -3.02 4.57
C LYS A 26 -21.96 -2.07 4.81
N ASN A 27 -21.70 -0.78 4.88
CA ASN A 27 -22.75 0.25 5.01
C ASN A 27 -23.69 0.31 3.81
N PHE A 28 -23.18 0.08 2.58
CA PHE A 28 -23.99 0.06 1.36
C PHE A 28 -24.89 -1.18 1.28
N ILE A 29 -24.43 -2.32 1.75
CA ILE A 29 -25.19 -3.59 1.75
C ILE A 29 -26.35 -3.54 2.77
N THR A 30 -26.22 -2.77 3.84
CA THR A 30 -27.20 -2.54 4.93
C THR A 30 -27.64 -3.78 5.72
N LYS A 31 -27.75 -4.95 5.10
CA LYS A 31 -28.09 -6.21 5.77
C LYS A 31 -26.86 -7.11 5.79
N PRO A 32 -26.43 -7.61 6.96
CA PRO A 32 -25.39 -8.62 7.03
C PRO A 32 -25.69 -9.80 6.12
N SER A 33 -24.67 -10.34 5.47
CA SER A 33 -24.80 -11.52 4.61
C SER A 33 -23.72 -12.53 4.96
N GLU A 34 -24.12 -13.75 5.24
CA GLU A 34 -23.21 -14.87 5.49
C GLU A 34 -22.36 -15.20 4.26
N ASN A 35 -22.85 -14.84 3.07
CA ASN A 35 -22.15 -15.04 1.81
C ASN A 35 -21.15 -13.93 1.47
N LEU A 36 -21.07 -12.83 2.25
CA LEU A 36 -20.09 -11.78 2.04
C LEU A 36 -18.90 -11.97 2.97
N PHE A 37 -17.76 -12.32 2.43
CA PHE A 37 -16.47 -12.36 3.12
C PHE A 37 -15.68 -11.10 2.80
N THR A 38 -15.07 -10.50 3.81
CA THR A 38 -14.33 -9.23 3.64
C THR A 38 -12.92 -9.34 4.17
N ILE A 39 -11.97 -8.90 3.34
CA ILE A 39 -10.56 -8.77 3.76
C ILE A 39 -10.16 -7.30 3.59
N ASP A 40 -9.70 -6.68 4.65
CA ASP A 40 -9.09 -5.37 4.53
C ASP A 40 -7.55 -5.45 4.56
N LEU A 41 -6.92 -4.39 4.07
CA LEU A 41 -5.47 -4.30 3.98
C LEU A 41 -4.93 -3.27 4.96
N VAL A 42 -3.78 -3.53 5.59
CA VAL A 42 -3.04 -2.51 6.32
C VAL A 42 -2.68 -1.38 5.37
N CYS A 43 -3.25 -0.19 5.58
CA CYS A 43 -3.20 0.90 4.62
C CYS A 43 -2.61 2.17 5.24
N LEU A 44 -1.53 2.67 4.66
CA LEU A 44 -0.90 3.94 5.04
C LEU A 44 -1.64 5.17 4.49
N GLY A 45 -2.54 4.99 3.53
CA GLY A 45 -3.21 6.07 2.81
C GLY A 45 -2.81 6.14 1.33
N GLY A 46 -3.43 7.05 0.61
CA GLY A 46 -3.19 7.20 -0.82
C GLY A 46 -3.56 8.58 -1.37
N PRO A 47 -3.13 8.89 -2.60
CA PRO A 47 -3.52 10.09 -3.32
C PRO A 47 -4.97 10.03 -3.82
N GLY A 48 -5.48 11.18 -4.27
CA GLY A 48 -6.66 11.21 -5.13
C GLY A 48 -6.29 10.86 -6.57
N GLN A 49 -7.25 10.27 -7.32
CA GLN A 49 -7.07 9.87 -8.72
C GLN A 49 -6.50 11.01 -9.59
N LYS A 50 -7.05 12.20 -9.46
CA LYS A 50 -6.62 13.38 -10.22
C LYS A 50 -5.11 13.66 -10.19
N LEU A 51 -4.42 13.29 -9.10
CA LEU A 51 -2.96 13.47 -9.04
C LEU A 51 -2.21 12.44 -9.88
N PHE A 52 -2.75 11.25 -9.99
CA PHE A 52 -2.21 10.24 -10.88
C PHE A 52 -2.45 10.62 -12.34
N ASP A 53 -3.64 11.13 -12.65
CA ASP A 53 -3.97 11.58 -14.01
C ASP A 53 -3.03 12.71 -14.45
N ILE A 54 -2.77 13.71 -13.60
CA ILE A 54 -1.80 14.79 -13.87
C ILE A 54 -0.38 14.23 -14.14
N TYR A 55 0.03 13.24 -13.33
CA TYR A 55 1.33 12.59 -13.53
C TYR A 55 1.40 11.84 -14.86
N ILE A 56 0.35 11.09 -15.23
CA ILE A 56 0.25 10.37 -16.50
C ILE A 56 0.33 11.35 -17.67
N GLU A 57 -0.49 12.40 -17.66
CA GLU A 57 -0.49 13.44 -18.72
C GLU A 57 0.89 14.10 -18.90
N GLU A 58 1.56 14.46 -17.81
CA GLU A 58 2.89 15.09 -17.86
C GLU A 58 3.96 14.09 -18.37
N THR A 59 3.82 12.80 -18.00
CA THR A 59 4.72 11.74 -18.49
C THR A 59 4.54 11.50 -19.98
N GLU A 60 3.30 11.40 -20.45
CA GLU A 60 2.97 11.24 -21.86
C GLU A 60 3.51 12.41 -22.71
N LYS A 61 3.31 13.65 -22.25
CA LYS A 61 3.85 14.85 -22.90
C LYS A 61 5.38 14.80 -22.98
N THR A 62 6.04 14.40 -21.90
CA THR A 62 7.51 14.31 -21.83
C THR A 62 8.06 13.27 -22.80
N HIS A 63 7.40 12.13 -22.91
CA HIS A 63 7.82 11.03 -23.78
C HIS A 63 7.22 11.08 -25.18
N LYS A 64 6.31 12.03 -25.46
CA LYS A 64 5.55 12.18 -26.72
C LYS A 64 4.87 10.89 -27.14
N ASN A 65 4.36 10.13 -26.16
CA ASN A 65 3.75 8.85 -26.38
C ASN A 65 2.71 8.54 -25.29
N LYS A 66 1.64 7.84 -25.64
CA LYS A 66 0.59 7.45 -24.72
C LYS A 66 1.03 6.27 -23.84
N ILE A 67 0.62 6.29 -22.59
CA ILE A 67 0.86 5.19 -21.66
C ILE A 67 -0.24 4.17 -21.82
N LYS A 68 0.16 2.93 -22.16
CA LYS A 68 -0.72 1.77 -22.24
C LYS A 68 -0.95 1.15 -20.85
N GLU A 69 0.10 1.06 -20.04
CA GLU A 69 0.07 0.42 -18.73
C GLU A 69 1.06 1.08 -17.76
N TYR A 70 0.66 1.19 -16.49
CA TYR A 70 1.52 1.59 -15.40
C TYR A 70 1.45 0.55 -14.26
N SER A 71 2.55 -0.15 -14.01
CA SER A 71 2.69 -1.07 -12.89
C SER A 71 3.37 -0.39 -11.72
N PHE A 72 2.67 -0.28 -10.59
CA PHE A 72 3.19 0.33 -9.36
C PHE A 72 4.21 -0.55 -8.61
N ARG A 73 4.22 -1.84 -8.92
CA ARG A 73 5.04 -2.85 -8.23
C ARG A 73 5.59 -3.84 -9.25
N ASN A 74 6.60 -3.39 -9.97
CA ASN A 74 7.28 -4.25 -10.92
C ASN A 74 8.23 -5.20 -10.19
N LYS A 75 8.12 -6.50 -10.48
CA LYS A 75 8.99 -7.56 -9.93
C LYS A 75 10.14 -7.94 -10.87
N GLU A 76 10.19 -7.36 -12.08
CA GLU A 76 11.30 -7.59 -13.00
C GLU A 76 12.61 -7.04 -12.41
N PRO A 77 13.74 -7.73 -12.61
CA PRO A 77 15.01 -7.27 -12.11
C PRO A 77 15.38 -5.89 -12.67
N LEU A 78 15.73 -4.96 -11.80
CA LEU A 78 16.33 -3.68 -12.19
C LEU A 78 17.84 -3.77 -11.95
N LYS A 79 18.64 -3.71 -13.03
CA LYS A 79 20.11 -3.89 -12.96
C LYS A 79 20.54 -5.20 -12.27
N GLY A 80 19.89 -6.31 -12.63
CA GLY A 80 20.21 -7.65 -12.12
C GLY A 80 19.77 -7.92 -10.67
N ARG A 81 18.99 -7.01 -10.04
CA ARG A 81 18.45 -7.19 -8.68
C ARG A 81 16.94 -7.02 -8.69
N ILE A 82 16.22 -7.94 -8.03
CA ILE A 82 14.80 -7.79 -7.80
C ILE A 82 14.59 -6.59 -6.88
N ASN A 83 13.85 -5.59 -7.39
CA ASN A 83 13.50 -4.41 -6.62
C ASN A 83 11.97 -4.28 -6.58
N THR A 84 11.37 -4.74 -5.48
CA THR A 84 9.92 -4.68 -5.26
C THR A 84 9.35 -3.26 -5.15
N ARG A 85 10.21 -2.24 -5.17
CA ARG A 85 9.86 -0.81 -5.13
C ARG A 85 10.19 -0.12 -6.44
N SER A 86 9.91 -0.75 -7.58
CA SER A 86 10.05 -0.15 -8.90
C SER A 86 8.69 -0.02 -9.59
N ALA A 87 8.57 0.98 -10.46
CA ALA A 87 7.47 1.12 -11.40
C ALA A 87 7.90 0.64 -12.78
N LYS A 88 6.96 0.11 -13.55
CA LYS A 88 7.10 -0.15 -14.98
C LYS A 88 6.05 0.65 -15.72
N ILE A 89 6.47 1.38 -16.74
CA ILE A 89 5.62 2.11 -17.67
C ILE A 89 5.76 1.44 -19.03
N THR A 90 4.65 1.00 -19.61
CA THR A 90 4.58 0.49 -20.96
C THR A 90 3.81 1.49 -21.83
N PHE A 91 4.43 1.96 -22.91
CA PHE A 91 3.83 2.91 -23.85
C PHE A 91 3.14 2.17 -25.01
N GLU A 92 2.23 2.85 -25.71
CA GLU A 92 1.49 2.27 -26.86
C GLU A 92 2.41 1.82 -28.01
N ASN A 93 3.56 2.48 -28.20
CA ASN A 93 4.57 2.08 -29.19
C ASN A 93 5.47 0.91 -28.74
N GLY A 94 5.14 0.24 -27.63
CA GLY A 94 5.89 -0.90 -27.09
C GLY A 94 7.14 -0.53 -26.28
N LYS A 95 7.50 0.76 -26.18
CA LYS A 95 8.61 1.18 -25.32
C LYS A 95 8.28 0.95 -23.85
N GLU A 96 9.24 0.42 -23.11
CA GLU A 96 9.12 0.18 -21.68
C GLU A 96 10.17 0.99 -20.89
N ILE A 97 9.77 1.46 -19.72
CA ILE A 97 10.65 2.13 -18.77
C ILE A 97 10.44 1.51 -17.38
N ILE A 98 11.48 0.91 -16.82
CA ILE A 98 11.49 0.42 -15.45
C ILE A 98 12.30 1.40 -14.60
N THR A 99 11.69 1.93 -13.55
CA THR A 99 12.27 2.98 -12.73
C THR A 99 12.16 2.65 -11.24
N ASP A 100 13.27 2.78 -10.50
CA ASP A 100 13.26 2.69 -9.03
C ASP A 100 12.35 3.77 -8.43
N ALA A 101 11.63 3.42 -7.39
CA ALA A 101 10.67 4.31 -6.71
C ALA A 101 11.28 5.64 -6.20
N LYS A 102 12.60 5.69 -5.98
CA LYS A 102 13.28 6.95 -5.61
C LYS A 102 13.43 7.89 -6.81
N LYS A 103 13.37 7.35 -8.03
CA LYS A 103 13.51 8.09 -9.28
C LYS A 103 12.17 8.37 -9.94
N ASP A 104 11.21 7.43 -9.85
CA ASP A 104 9.85 7.67 -10.32
C ASP A 104 9.19 8.77 -9.49
N PRO A 105 8.71 9.87 -10.09
CA PRO A 105 8.16 11.00 -9.35
C PRO A 105 6.90 10.66 -8.56
N PHE A 106 6.02 9.80 -9.10
CA PHE A 106 4.79 9.43 -8.42
C PHE A 106 5.07 8.54 -7.20
N LEU A 107 5.86 7.47 -7.37
CA LEU A 107 6.24 6.60 -6.26
C LEU A 107 7.06 7.34 -5.21
N ARG A 108 7.93 8.25 -5.62
CA ARG A 108 8.70 9.09 -4.70
C ARG A 108 7.81 9.98 -3.85
N ALA A 109 6.79 10.62 -4.44
CA ALA A 109 5.81 11.42 -3.72
C ALA A 109 4.93 10.53 -2.80
N TYR A 110 4.56 9.32 -3.26
CA TYR A 110 3.83 8.33 -2.48
C TYR A 110 4.62 7.88 -1.25
N TYR A 111 5.84 7.37 -1.42
CA TYR A 111 6.66 6.90 -0.31
C TYR A 111 7.10 8.01 0.66
N SER A 112 7.16 9.25 0.20
CA SER A 112 7.34 10.41 1.09
C SER A 112 6.05 10.86 1.78
N ARG A 113 4.88 10.27 1.44
CA ARG A 113 3.56 10.62 1.96
C ARG A 113 3.16 12.06 1.65
N LEU A 114 3.71 12.65 0.58
CA LEU A 114 3.63 14.08 0.26
C LEU A 114 2.21 14.53 -0.07
N PHE A 115 1.42 13.67 -0.72
CA PHE A 115 0.15 14.03 -1.35
C PHE A 115 -1.06 13.21 -0.88
N PHE A 116 -0.97 12.52 0.25
CA PHE A 116 -2.10 11.71 0.73
C PHE A 116 -3.35 12.55 0.94
N ARG A 117 -4.52 11.94 0.72
CA ARG A 117 -5.82 12.59 0.94
C ARG A 117 -5.96 13.07 2.38
N LYS A 118 -6.68 14.18 2.59
CA LYS A 118 -6.93 14.71 3.95
C LYS A 118 -7.61 13.68 4.86
N SER A 119 -8.52 12.87 4.31
CA SER A 119 -9.17 11.77 5.03
C SER A 119 -8.18 10.71 5.54
N CYS A 120 -7.13 10.40 4.77
CA CYS A 120 -6.09 9.45 5.20
C CYS A 120 -5.25 9.97 6.37
N LEU A 121 -5.12 11.30 6.51
CA LEU A 121 -4.39 11.93 7.62
C LEU A 121 -5.17 11.93 8.95
N LYS A 122 -6.45 11.57 8.90
CA LYS A 122 -7.38 11.41 10.04
C LYS A 122 -8.16 10.10 9.88
N CYS A 123 -7.48 9.04 9.43
CA CYS A 123 -8.10 7.77 9.09
C CYS A 123 -8.69 7.11 10.36
N PRO A 124 -10.01 6.86 10.43
CA PRO A 124 -10.63 6.22 11.59
C PRO A 124 -10.29 4.73 11.69
N PHE A 125 -9.71 4.14 10.62
CA PHE A 125 -9.33 2.73 10.55
C PHE A 125 -7.84 2.49 10.83
N ALA A 126 -7.10 3.51 11.26
CA ALA A 126 -5.69 3.37 11.61
C ALA A 126 -5.55 2.94 13.09
N ASN A 127 -6.06 1.77 13.39
CA ASN A 127 -6.08 1.11 14.69
C ASN A 127 -6.33 -0.40 14.49
N LEU A 128 -6.43 -1.16 15.57
CA LEU A 128 -6.68 -2.61 15.54
C LEU A 128 -8.16 -2.99 15.43
N ASN A 129 -9.10 -2.05 15.61
CA ASN A 129 -10.51 -2.28 15.34
C ASN A 129 -10.76 -2.19 13.82
N ARG A 130 -10.71 -3.34 13.16
CA ARG A 130 -10.70 -3.45 11.70
C ARG A 130 -12.06 -3.83 11.13
N PRO A 131 -12.49 -3.25 9.99
CA PRO A 131 -13.79 -3.53 9.40
C PRO A 131 -13.87 -4.85 8.63
N GLY A 132 -12.76 -5.43 8.15
CA GLY A 132 -12.75 -6.72 7.45
C GLY A 132 -12.94 -7.91 8.39
N ASP A 133 -13.37 -9.05 7.88
CA ASP A 133 -13.35 -10.31 8.63
C ASP A 133 -11.92 -10.76 8.92
N ILE A 134 -11.02 -10.46 7.99
CA ILE A 134 -9.57 -10.64 8.11
C ILE A 134 -8.88 -9.34 7.67
N THR A 135 -7.78 -9.00 8.33
CA THR A 135 -6.85 -7.96 7.85
C THR A 135 -5.57 -8.60 7.35
N LEU A 136 -5.11 -8.19 6.17
CA LEU A 136 -3.80 -8.59 5.64
C LEU A 136 -2.84 -7.39 5.61
N GLY A 137 -1.57 -7.67 5.92
CA GLY A 137 -0.50 -6.71 5.86
C GLY A 137 0.84 -7.34 5.52
N ASP A 138 1.88 -6.53 5.32
CA ASP A 138 3.24 -7.03 5.22
C ASP A 138 3.75 -7.42 6.63
N GLY A 139 4.35 -8.59 6.78
CA GLY A 139 4.94 -9.08 8.04
C GLY A 139 6.33 -8.50 8.28
N TRP A 140 6.44 -7.17 8.41
CA TRP A 140 7.72 -6.49 8.62
C TRP A 140 8.41 -6.93 9.92
N GLY A 141 9.60 -7.49 9.80
CA GLY A 141 10.40 -7.91 10.95
C GLY A 141 10.05 -9.29 11.48
N ALA A 142 9.19 -10.04 10.79
CA ALA A 142 8.79 -11.40 11.17
C ALA A 142 9.98 -12.36 11.30
N GLU A 143 11.05 -12.16 10.52
CA GLU A 143 12.31 -12.91 10.62
C GLU A 143 13.01 -12.79 11.98
N LYS A 144 12.63 -11.81 12.80
CA LYS A 144 13.14 -11.63 14.16
C LYS A 144 12.37 -12.46 15.19
N THR A 145 11.14 -12.79 14.85
CA THR A 145 10.24 -13.61 15.68
C THR A 145 10.52 -15.09 15.47
N ASP A 146 10.68 -15.48 14.22
CA ASP A 146 10.98 -16.88 13.86
C ASP A 146 11.96 -16.93 12.67
N ASN A 147 13.07 -17.65 12.85
CA ASN A 147 14.14 -17.77 11.85
C ASN A 147 13.77 -18.60 10.62
N ARG A 148 12.65 -19.33 10.65
CA ARG A 148 12.08 -20.04 9.50
C ARG A 148 11.43 -19.09 8.51
N LEU A 149 11.09 -17.86 8.93
CA LEU A 149 10.46 -16.85 8.10
C LEU A 149 11.50 -16.15 7.22
N ASN A 150 11.41 -16.37 5.92
CA ASN A 150 12.33 -15.75 4.96
C ASN A 150 11.73 -14.45 4.40
N PRO A 151 12.30 -13.27 4.72
CA PRO A 151 11.82 -11.98 4.21
C PRO A 151 12.01 -11.83 2.69
N GLU A 152 12.87 -12.62 2.04
CA GLU A 152 13.07 -12.54 0.59
C GLU A 152 11.90 -13.16 -0.18
N THR A 153 11.26 -14.20 0.35
CA THR A 153 10.04 -14.79 -0.22
C THR A 153 8.79 -13.97 0.12
N GLY A 154 8.88 -13.12 1.15
CA GLY A 154 7.81 -12.32 1.69
C GLY A 154 7.01 -13.07 2.76
N VAL A 155 6.64 -12.35 3.81
CA VAL A 155 5.80 -12.84 4.91
C VAL A 155 4.59 -11.92 5.00
N SER A 156 3.39 -12.51 5.15
CA SER A 156 2.14 -11.76 5.34
C SER A 156 1.75 -11.76 6.81
N LEU A 157 1.33 -10.60 7.29
CA LEU A 157 0.61 -10.47 8.55
C LEU A 157 -0.87 -10.79 8.30
N ILE A 158 -1.46 -11.63 9.17
CA ILE A 158 -2.88 -11.95 9.19
C ILE A 158 -3.43 -11.57 10.55
N ILE A 159 -4.50 -10.77 10.59
CA ILE A 159 -5.25 -10.45 11.81
C ILE A 159 -6.68 -10.93 11.59
N ILE A 160 -7.18 -11.77 12.51
CA ILE A 160 -8.55 -12.25 12.50
C ILE A 160 -9.41 -11.26 13.28
N ASN A 161 -10.49 -10.78 12.66
CA ASN A 161 -11.35 -9.76 13.27
C ASN A 161 -12.79 -10.25 13.53
N SER A 162 -13.15 -11.44 13.06
CA SER A 162 -14.49 -12.03 13.26
C SER A 162 -14.44 -13.55 13.23
N ASP A 163 -15.44 -14.20 13.85
CA ASP A 163 -15.62 -15.66 13.81
C ASP A 163 -15.71 -16.19 12.37
N LYS A 164 -16.29 -15.40 11.46
CA LYS A 164 -16.37 -15.73 10.05
C LYS A 164 -14.99 -15.71 9.38
N GLY A 165 -14.15 -14.76 9.76
CA GLY A 165 -12.74 -14.69 9.33
C GLY A 165 -11.94 -15.87 9.86
N GLU A 166 -12.13 -16.26 11.12
CA GLU A 166 -11.48 -17.41 11.73
C GLU A 166 -11.84 -18.71 11.00
N LYS A 167 -13.13 -18.98 10.79
CA LYS A 167 -13.60 -20.16 10.03
C LYS A 167 -13.06 -20.19 8.60
N LEU A 168 -12.95 -19.03 7.95
CA LEU A 168 -12.36 -18.94 6.62
C LEU A 168 -10.88 -19.31 6.64
N LEU A 169 -10.11 -18.78 7.58
CA LEU A 169 -8.68 -19.07 7.71
C LEU A 169 -8.43 -20.54 8.05
N GLU A 170 -9.20 -21.11 8.97
CA GLU A 170 -9.13 -22.55 9.32
C GLU A 170 -9.33 -23.45 8.10
N ARG A 171 -10.31 -23.14 7.24
CA ARG A 171 -10.56 -23.92 6.03
C ARG A 171 -9.37 -23.87 5.07
N ILE A 172 -8.82 -22.67 4.84
CA ILE A 172 -7.65 -22.49 3.97
C ILE A 172 -6.42 -23.24 4.54
N TYR A 173 -6.24 -23.17 5.86
CA TYR A 173 -5.15 -23.87 6.54
C TYR A 173 -5.26 -25.40 6.41
N LYS A 174 -6.45 -25.97 6.54
CA LYS A 174 -6.72 -27.40 6.36
C LYS A 174 -6.44 -27.91 4.94
N GLU A 175 -6.51 -27.04 3.94
CA GLU A 175 -6.13 -27.35 2.56
C GLU A 175 -4.61 -27.43 2.35
N GLY A 176 -3.79 -27.12 3.37
CA GLY A 176 -2.36 -27.39 3.41
C GLY A 176 -1.46 -26.45 2.60
N ASN A 177 -2.01 -25.32 2.12
CA ASN A 177 -1.28 -24.37 1.24
C ASN A 177 -0.63 -23.21 1.99
N MET A 178 -0.58 -23.23 3.34
CA MET A 178 0.05 -22.16 4.13
C MET A 178 0.63 -22.70 5.45
N GLU A 179 1.65 -22.01 5.93
CA GLU A 179 2.17 -22.16 7.28
C GLU A 179 1.79 -20.93 8.11
N LEU A 180 1.38 -21.14 9.35
CA LEU A 180 1.00 -20.09 10.29
C LEU A 180 1.97 -20.05 11.48
N PHE A 181 2.40 -18.85 11.82
CA PHE A 181 3.29 -18.58 12.95
C PHE A 181 2.59 -17.57 13.86
N PRO A 182 2.15 -17.96 15.06
CA PRO A 182 1.54 -17.04 16.01
C PRO A 182 2.53 -15.96 16.43
N ILE A 183 2.06 -14.72 16.47
CA ILE A 183 2.81 -13.56 16.92
C ILE A 183 1.99 -12.74 17.90
N SER A 184 2.64 -11.96 18.74
CA SER A 184 2.00 -11.02 19.65
C SER A 184 1.50 -9.77 18.91
N GLU A 185 0.55 -9.06 19.52
CA GLU A 185 0.07 -7.76 19.01
C GLU A 185 1.21 -6.75 18.87
N SER A 186 2.15 -6.73 19.80
CA SER A 186 3.32 -5.85 19.74
C SER A 186 4.21 -6.13 18.55
N GLU A 187 4.39 -7.40 18.18
CA GLU A 187 5.15 -7.79 16.98
C GLU A 187 4.39 -7.43 15.70
N ALA A 188 3.09 -7.69 15.64
CA ALA A 188 2.24 -7.35 14.51
C ALA A 188 2.26 -5.84 14.21
N THR A 189 2.27 -4.99 15.24
CA THR A 189 2.21 -3.53 15.12
C THR A 189 3.58 -2.87 14.95
N ALA A 190 4.68 -3.50 15.38
CA ALA A 190 6.04 -2.93 15.37
C ALA A 190 6.48 -2.43 13.99
N GLY A 191 6.14 -3.16 12.92
CA GLY A 191 6.44 -2.80 11.53
C GLY A 191 5.31 -2.09 10.79
N ASN A 192 4.12 -2.01 11.39
CA ASN A 192 2.86 -1.61 10.76
C ASN A 192 2.19 -0.42 11.48
N SER A 193 2.84 0.74 11.47
CA SER A 193 2.36 1.95 12.17
C SER A 193 0.91 2.36 11.82
N ALA A 194 0.38 1.93 10.67
CA ALA A 194 -0.99 2.18 10.27
C ALA A 194 -2.04 1.36 11.07
N LEU A 195 -1.59 0.40 11.87
CA LEU A 195 -2.42 -0.30 12.86
C LEU A 195 -2.54 0.45 14.20
N LEU A 196 -1.77 1.52 14.40
CA LEU A 196 -1.73 2.28 15.65
C LEU A 196 -2.21 3.71 15.49
N HIS A 197 -1.91 4.34 14.36
CA HIS A 197 -2.26 5.74 14.12
C HIS A 197 -2.28 6.10 12.63
N PRO A 198 -3.03 7.14 12.24
CA PRO A 198 -3.03 7.66 10.88
C PRO A 198 -1.63 8.14 10.45
N THR A 199 -1.40 8.10 9.14
CA THR A 199 -0.18 8.68 8.58
C THR A 199 -0.07 10.18 8.92
N PRO A 200 1.04 10.63 9.50
CA PRO A 200 1.21 12.04 9.83
C PRO A 200 1.26 12.90 8.56
N ARG A 201 0.71 14.13 8.68
CA ARG A 201 0.70 15.10 7.58
C ARG A 201 2.13 15.48 7.18
N HIS A 202 2.44 15.36 5.90
CA HIS A 202 3.73 15.81 5.39
C HIS A 202 3.82 17.35 5.46
N ARG A 203 4.90 17.90 6.03
CA ARG A 203 5.09 19.35 6.28
C ARG A 203 4.99 20.22 5.03
N ASN A 204 5.33 19.69 3.86
CA ASN A 204 5.31 20.41 2.59
C ASN A 204 4.05 20.12 1.76
N ARG A 205 3.04 19.45 2.33
CA ARG A 205 1.86 19.02 1.58
C ARG A 205 1.17 20.20 0.89
N GLU A 206 0.88 21.27 1.58
CA GLU A 206 0.18 22.43 1.04
C GLU A 206 1.01 23.11 -0.04
N LYS A 207 2.29 23.35 0.25
CA LYS A 207 3.24 23.94 -0.71
C LYS A 207 3.36 23.11 -2.00
N PHE A 208 3.26 21.79 -1.89
CA PHE A 208 3.21 20.90 -3.05
C PHE A 208 1.97 21.17 -3.90
N PHE A 209 0.76 21.20 -3.28
CA PHE A 209 -0.48 21.45 -4.01
C PHE A 209 -0.54 22.84 -4.64
N GLU A 210 -0.09 23.87 -3.95
CA GLU A 210 0.03 25.24 -4.49
C GLU A 210 0.96 25.30 -5.70
N ASN A 211 2.03 24.48 -5.69
CA ASN A 211 3.04 24.48 -6.75
C ASN A 211 2.65 23.59 -7.95
N LEU A 212 1.57 22.78 -7.86
CA LEU A 212 1.15 21.89 -8.96
C LEU A 212 0.86 22.63 -10.27
N LYS A 213 0.47 23.90 -10.23
CA LYS A 213 0.32 24.77 -11.40
C LYS A 213 1.62 24.91 -12.23
N LYS A 214 2.81 24.62 -11.63
CA LYS A 214 4.12 24.61 -12.29
C LYS A 214 4.50 23.22 -12.83
N GLY A 215 3.62 22.23 -12.68
CA GLY A 215 3.81 20.84 -13.08
C GLY A 215 4.03 19.89 -11.90
N PHE A 216 3.76 18.61 -12.14
CA PHE A 216 3.90 17.55 -11.14
C PHE A 216 5.38 17.24 -10.84
N TYR A 217 6.20 17.04 -11.88
CA TYR A 217 7.63 16.73 -11.76
C TYR A 217 8.42 17.77 -10.95
N PRO A 218 8.35 19.08 -11.29
CA PRO A 218 9.05 20.11 -10.52
C PRO A 218 8.54 20.19 -9.07
N SER A 219 7.24 20.00 -8.83
CA SER A 219 6.65 20.02 -7.50
C SER A 219 7.16 18.87 -6.63
N VAL A 220 7.19 17.65 -7.16
CA VAL A 220 7.75 16.50 -6.45
C VAL A 220 9.25 16.68 -6.20
N LYS A 221 10.01 17.09 -7.21
CA LYS A 221 11.46 17.35 -7.07
C LYS A 221 11.77 18.33 -5.94
N LYS A 222 10.96 19.38 -5.79
CA LYS A 222 11.14 20.43 -4.78
C LYS A 222 10.73 19.96 -3.38
N TYR A 223 9.59 19.29 -3.23
CA TYR A 223 8.94 19.09 -1.94
C TYR A 223 9.03 17.68 -1.35
N SER A 224 9.42 16.66 -2.12
CA SER A 224 9.59 15.29 -1.65
C SER A 224 10.97 15.00 -1.01
N LYS A 225 11.85 15.99 -0.93
CA LYS A 225 13.17 15.79 -0.32
C LYS A 225 13.06 15.64 1.18
N SER A 226 13.75 14.64 1.74
CA SER A 226 13.95 14.51 3.19
C SER A 226 14.75 15.71 3.74
N PRO A 227 14.49 16.17 4.97
CA PRO A 227 15.29 17.22 5.59
C PRO A 227 16.77 16.88 5.57
N PHE A 228 17.61 17.91 5.39
CA PHE A 228 19.07 17.78 5.34
C PHE A 228 19.63 17.01 6.57
N PHE A 229 19.17 17.32 7.77
CA PHE A 229 19.55 16.66 9.02
C PHE A 229 19.21 15.15 9.06
N LYS A 230 18.07 14.72 8.49
CA LYS A 230 17.75 13.29 8.38
C LYS A 230 18.71 12.56 7.43
N ARG A 231 19.21 13.25 6.38
CA ARG A 231 20.22 12.71 5.46
C ARG A 231 21.59 12.54 6.13
N LEU A 232 21.97 13.46 7.03
CA LEU A 232 23.20 13.37 7.81
C LEU A 232 23.13 12.23 8.83
N TYR A 233 22.02 12.12 9.56
CA TYR A 233 21.82 11.04 10.53
C TYR A 233 21.85 9.65 9.85
N THR A 234 21.19 9.50 8.71
CA THR A 234 21.20 8.23 7.94
C THR A 234 22.58 7.93 7.34
N LYS A 235 23.39 8.93 7.00
CA LYS A 235 24.79 8.75 6.58
C LYS A 235 25.67 8.34 7.75
N ALA A 236 25.54 8.99 8.90
CA ALA A 236 26.32 8.68 10.11
C ALA A 236 26.04 7.26 10.61
N THR A 237 24.77 6.84 10.70
CA THR A 237 24.40 5.47 11.12
C THR A 237 24.82 4.41 10.10
N ARG A 238 24.95 4.73 8.80
CA ARG A 238 25.49 3.82 7.79
C ARG A 238 27.01 3.61 7.91
N ILE A 239 27.73 4.63 8.37
CA ILE A 239 29.19 4.55 8.61
C ILE A 239 29.47 3.72 9.88
N ILE A 240 28.67 3.86 10.92
CA ILE A 240 28.80 3.11 12.18
C ILE A 240 28.45 1.62 11.99
N ARG A 241 27.54 1.26 11.06
CA ARG A 241 27.18 -0.14 10.75
C ARG A 241 28.12 -0.84 9.77
N LYS A 242 29.17 -0.17 9.27
CA LYS A 242 30.19 -0.76 8.38
C LYS A 242 31.53 -1.00 9.08
N LYS A 243 31.62 -0.79 10.37
CA LYS A 243 32.69 -1.26 11.27
C LYS A 243 32.10 -2.39 12.11
#